data_8026d8555e05813d5698adb512f9f363
#
_entry.id   8026d8555e05813d5698adb512f9f363
#
_cell.length_a   1.000
_cell.length_b   1.000
_cell.length_c   1.000
_cell.angle_alpha   90.00
_cell.angle_beta   90.00
_cell.angle_gamma   90.00
#
_symmetry.space_group_name_H-M   'P 1'
#
loop_
_entity.id
_entity.type
_entity.pdbx_description
1 polymer ?
#
loop_
_entity_poly.entity_id
_entity_poly.type
_entity_poly.pdbx_seq_one_letter_code
_entity_poly.pdbx_strand_id
1 'polypeptide(L)'
;MAKQTDFNKFLSNIEPSPTTVSYISSIQTNLREYLKNHEEYKKIHVDTFLSGSYAKHTSIRPVLGDKKRDVDIIVVTSYQSDKNSKEVLEELKDVLQENSNYDTAQVQQHSVGIEMSGISVDVVPVIADEEDDQLYYVGDTDSGEWSMTDPKGHKEWSTSVNKDNNNEYKPLVKIIKWWRRYNCPEDKKYPKGITLEKIVADNLGDSSLSTEDFLITTLQNIVLNYKESYVDENVNPIICDPSEKIDENDLLEGYSVEDFAAFVNRIEEHLNLLNTEGTTNATWRKVLGTEFPSSSTEANNLALSNLKKCIGASHRQRPKWPMQRGGAAFIAVSVTTATGEKIEYSNNGVPLDKDCSLHFRALTGVKQPFMVMWQITNTGDEAQEAECLRGNFEQSDYGLCEKHEITSYSGSHSVQCFIIKKGICVAKSEEFIVNVR
;
A
#
# COMPACT_ATOMS: atom_id res chain seq x y z
N MET A 1 19.41 15.51 8.89
CA MET A 1 17.96 15.72 8.78
C MET A 1 17.50 15.20 7.42
N ALA A 2 16.45 14.40 7.41
CA ALA A 2 15.79 14.01 6.18
C ALA A 2 15.10 15.25 5.56
N LYS A 3 14.91 15.24 4.25
CA LYS A 3 14.30 16.38 3.57
C LYS A 3 12.80 16.15 3.38
N GLN A 4 12.02 17.23 3.25
CA GLN A 4 10.60 17.14 2.89
C GLN A 4 10.38 16.25 1.63
N THR A 5 11.30 16.33 0.66
CA THR A 5 11.26 15.49 -0.54
C THR A 5 11.38 13.99 -0.25
N ASP A 6 12.07 13.60 0.84
CA ASP A 6 12.22 12.20 1.23
C ASP A 6 10.91 11.66 1.84
N PHE A 7 10.21 12.47 2.65
CA PHE A 7 8.89 12.14 3.18
C PHE A 7 7.84 12.09 2.07
N ASN A 8 7.86 13.02 1.12
CA ASN A 8 6.97 12.98 -0.04
C ASN A 8 7.20 11.72 -0.89
N LYS A 9 8.47 11.33 -1.07
CA LYS A 9 8.81 10.09 -1.78
C LYS A 9 8.37 8.85 -0.98
N PHE A 10 8.57 8.86 0.33
CA PHE A 10 8.10 7.79 1.21
C PHE A 10 6.59 7.63 1.12
N LEU A 11 5.81 8.71 1.22
CA LEU A 11 4.36 8.68 1.04
C LEU A 11 3.97 8.05 -0.31
N SER A 12 4.62 8.46 -1.40
CA SER A 12 4.36 7.86 -2.72
C SER A 12 4.72 6.37 -2.79
N ASN A 13 5.67 5.91 -1.99
CA ASN A 13 6.05 4.50 -1.92
C ASN A 13 5.03 3.65 -1.14
N ILE A 14 4.36 4.23 -0.15
CA ILE A 14 3.42 3.51 0.73
C ILE A 14 1.95 3.69 0.33
N GLU A 15 1.63 4.62 -0.55
CA GLU A 15 0.26 4.86 -1.03
C GLU A 15 -0.16 3.85 -2.10
N PRO A 16 -1.46 3.50 -2.20
CA PRO A 16 -1.98 2.74 -3.32
C PRO A 16 -1.74 3.45 -4.65
N SER A 17 -1.37 2.71 -5.68
CA SER A 17 -1.21 3.28 -7.02
C SER A 17 -2.55 3.75 -7.61
N PRO A 18 -2.56 4.70 -8.56
CA PRO A 18 -3.78 5.09 -9.28
C PRO A 18 -4.50 3.92 -9.92
N THR A 19 -3.76 2.94 -10.46
CA THR A 19 -4.31 1.70 -11.02
C THR A 19 -5.04 0.88 -9.97
N THR A 20 -4.46 0.76 -8.77
CA THR A 20 -5.10 0.07 -7.63
C THR A 20 -6.40 0.77 -7.23
N VAL A 21 -6.38 2.09 -7.11
CA VAL A 21 -7.57 2.87 -6.76
C VAL A 21 -8.68 2.69 -7.80
N SER A 22 -8.34 2.73 -9.08
CA SER A 22 -9.30 2.48 -10.18
C SER A 22 -9.87 1.06 -10.14
N TYR A 23 -9.02 0.07 -9.84
CA TYR A 23 -9.45 -1.32 -9.72
C TYR A 23 -10.43 -1.52 -8.56
N ILE A 24 -10.16 -0.94 -7.40
CA ILE A 24 -11.05 -0.98 -6.23
C ILE A 24 -12.39 -0.30 -6.53
N SER A 25 -12.38 0.85 -7.20
CA SER A 25 -13.59 1.51 -7.65
C SER A 25 -14.43 0.63 -8.58
N SER A 26 -13.78 -0.13 -9.46
CA SER A 26 -14.46 -1.10 -10.35
C SER A 26 -15.07 -2.26 -9.57
N ILE A 27 -14.35 -2.80 -8.56
CA ILE A 27 -14.86 -3.87 -7.69
C ILE A 27 -16.12 -3.39 -6.98
N GLN A 28 -16.09 -2.22 -6.35
CA GLN A 28 -17.25 -1.66 -5.63
C GLN A 28 -18.45 -1.45 -6.57
N THR A 29 -18.20 -0.95 -7.77
CA THR A 29 -19.25 -0.74 -8.77
C THR A 29 -19.86 -2.07 -9.23
N ASN A 30 -19.04 -3.07 -9.55
CA ASN A 30 -19.50 -4.38 -9.98
C ASN A 30 -20.28 -5.11 -8.88
N LEU A 31 -19.81 -5.02 -7.62
CA LEU A 31 -20.50 -5.61 -6.47
C LEU A 31 -21.87 -4.96 -6.26
N ARG A 32 -21.95 -3.62 -6.29
CA ARG A 32 -23.21 -2.88 -6.19
C ARG A 32 -24.19 -3.33 -7.28
N GLU A 33 -23.76 -3.36 -8.54
CA GLU A 33 -24.61 -3.78 -9.66
C GLU A 33 -25.06 -5.24 -9.54
N TYR A 34 -24.19 -6.13 -9.06
CA TYR A 34 -24.52 -7.52 -8.82
C TYR A 34 -25.61 -7.65 -7.77
N LEU A 35 -25.43 -7.09 -6.56
CA LEU A 35 -26.39 -7.18 -5.46
C LEU A 35 -27.72 -6.51 -5.79
N LYS A 36 -27.68 -5.34 -6.44
CA LYS A 36 -28.87 -4.59 -6.89
C LYS A 36 -29.71 -5.35 -7.91
N ASN A 37 -29.09 -6.19 -8.74
CA ASN A 37 -29.78 -6.94 -9.79
C ASN A 37 -30.01 -8.42 -9.45
N HIS A 38 -29.48 -8.92 -8.33
CA HIS A 38 -29.67 -10.28 -7.89
C HIS A 38 -31.15 -10.59 -7.61
N GLU A 39 -31.68 -11.73 -8.05
CA GLU A 39 -33.11 -12.02 -8.05
C GLU A 39 -33.77 -11.89 -6.67
N GLU A 40 -33.12 -12.41 -5.64
CA GLU A 40 -33.64 -12.36 -4.28
C GLU A 40 -33.08 -11.15 -3.50
N TYR A 41 -31.77 -10.90 -3.57
CA TYR A 41 -31.11 -9.87 -2.74
C TYR A 41 -31.55 -8.45 -3.06
N LYS A 42 -31.94 -8.16 -4.32
CA LYS A 42 -32.50 -6.84 -4.71
C LYS A 42 -33.74 -6.42 -3.91
N LYS A 43 -34.42 -7.36 -3.26
CA LYS A 43 -35.63 -7.09 -2.47
C LYS A 43 -35.29 -6.40 -1.16
N ILE A 44 -34.06 -6.60 -0.68
CA ILE A 44 -33.56 -6.08 0.59
C ILE A 44 -32.41 -5.10 0.43
N HIS A 45 -31.77 -5.05 -0.74
CA HIS A 45 -30.67 -4.14 -1.04
C HIS A 45 -31.16 -2.69 -1.14
N VAL A 46 -30.59 -1.81 -0.33
CA VAL A 46 -30.90 -0.36 -0.32
C VAL A 46 -29.80 0.45 -1.00
N ASP A 47 -28.54 0.31 -0.55
CA ASP A 47 -27.38 1.03 -1.10
C ASP A 47 -26.09 0.23 -0.91
N THR A 48 -25.03 0.65 -1.61
CA THR A 48 -23.67 0.11 -1.46
C THR A 48 -22.66 1.23 -1.61
N PHE A 49 -21.74 1.38 -0.65
CA PHE A 49 -20.71 2.41 -0.69
C PHE A 49 -19.39 1.94 -0.08
N LEU A 50 -18.27 2.58 -0.51
CA LEU A 50 -16.95 2.36 0.08
C LEU A 50 -16.87 2.96 1.47
N SER A 51 -16.22 2.25 2.38
CA SER A 51 -15.97 2.65 3.76
C SER A 51 -14.48 2.52 4.12
N GLY A 52 -14.19 2.58 5.40
CA GLY A 52 -12.87 2.33 5.96
C GLY A 52 -11.79 3.27 5.43
N SER A 53 -10.59 2.75 5.32
CA SER A 53 -9.39 3.53 4.96
C SER A 53 -9.43 4.07 3.52
N TYR A 54 -10.09 3.35 2.58
CA TYR A 54 -10.24 3.82 1.21
C TYR A 54 -11.16 5.02 1.10
N ALA A 55 -12.33 4.98 1.75
CA ALA A 55 -13.27 6.10 1.75
C ALA A 55 -12.69 7.35 2.41
N LYS A 56 -11.83 7.16 3.43
CA LYS A 56 -11.15 8.24 4.15
C LYS A 56 -9.87 8.73 3.46
N HIS A 57 -9.40 8.07 2.41
CA HIS A 57 -8.12 8.33 1.75
C HIS A 57 -6.91 8.19 2.70
N THR A 58 -6.97 7.26 3.65
CA THR A 58 -5.90 6.91 4.60
C THR A 58 -5.36 5.50 4.39
N SER A 59 -5.68 4.87 3.25
CA SER A 59 -5.19 3.55 2.88
C SER A 59 -3.70 3.57 2.53
N ILE A 60 -3.01 2.48 2.87
CA ILE A 60 -1.59 2.24 2.54
C ILE A 60 -1.43 0.91 1.78
N ARG A 61 -0.29 0.73 1.13
CA ARG A 61 0.10 -0.55 0.52
C ARG A 61 0.32 -1.61 1.62
N PRO A 62 0.23 -2.90 1.30
CA PRO A 62 0.69 -3.96 2.19
C PRO A 62 2.15 -3.75 2.60
N VAL A 63 2.46 -3.98 3.88
CA VAL A 63 3.83 -4.03 4.38
C VAL A 63 4.40 -5.42 4.07
N LEU A 64 5.72 -5.57 4.01
CA LEU A 64 6.41 -6.85 3.81
C LEU A 64 5.84 -7.93 4.75
N GLY A 65 5.30 -9.01 4.17
CA GLY A 65 4.63 -10.08 4.92
C GLY A 65 3.10 -10.00 4.95
N ASP A 66 2.51 -8.84 4.72
CA ASP A 66 1.06 -8.69 4.55
C ASP A 66 0.64 -9.26 3.19
N LYS A 67 -0.36 -10.15 3.20
CA LYS A 67 -0.73 -10.85 1.96
C LYS A 67 -1.57 -10.00 1.03
N LYS A 68 -2.41 -9.07 1.53
CA LYS A 68 -3.41 -8.35 0.72
C LYS A 68 -3.76 -6.98 1.29
N ARG A 69 -4.45 -6.20 0.47
CA ARG A 69 -5.05 -4.92 0.85
C ARG A 69 -6.49 -5.15 1.27
N ASP A 70 -6.90 -4.55 2.37
CA ASP A 70 -8.27 -4.62 2.87
C ASP A 70 -9.09 -3.48 2.29
N VAL A 71 -10.26 -3.78 1.73
CA VAL A 71 -11.22 -2.82 1.18
C VAL A 71 -12.56 -3.06 1.82
N ASP A 72 -13.07 -2.08 2.55
CA ASP A 72 -14.35 -2.16 3.23
C ASP A 72 -15.47 -1.63 2.32
N ILE A 73 -16.49 -2.44 2.06
CA ILE A 73 -17.67 -2.09 1.28
C ILE A 73 -18.90 -2.31 2.16
N ILE A 74 -19.61 -1.23 2.46
CA ILE A 74 -20.88 -1.29 3.18
C ILE A 74 -22.01 -1.61 2.22
N VAL A 75 -22.85 -2.55 2.61
CA VAL A 75 -24.10 -2.90 1.92
C VAL A 75 -25.27 -2.63 2.86
N VAL A 76 -26.03 -1.58 2.57
CA VAL A 76 -27.20 -1.21 3.34
C VAL A 76 -28.37 -2.11 2.95
N THR A 77 -28.99 -2.71 3.93
CA THR A 77 -30.13 -3.62 3.76
C THR A 77 -31.38 -3.11 4.46
N SER A 78 -32.55 -3.54 4.03
CA SER A 78 -33.83 -3.26 4.64
C SER A 78 -34.25 -4.30 5.70
N TYR A 79 -33.32 -5.11 6.19
CA TYR A 79 -33.58 -5.99 7.32
C TYR A 79 -33.91 -5.16 8.57
N GLN A 80 -34.63 -5.80 9.49
CA GLN A 80 -34.95 -5.23 10.79
C GLN A 80 -33.95 -5.75 11.85
N SER A 81 -33.77 -5.03 12.93
CA SER A 81 -32.80 -5.33 14.00
C SER A 81 -33.18 -6.60 14.81
N ASP A 82 -34.38 -7.10 14.67
CA ASP A 82 -34.81 -8.36 15.28
C ASP A 82 -34.31 -9.61 14.54
N LYS A 83 -33.81 -9.44 13.29
CA LYS A 83 -33.19 -10.54 12.56
C LYS A 83 -31.79 -10.79 13.08
N ASN A 84 -31.44 -12.06 13.30
CA ASN A 84 -30.11 -12.44 13.76
C ASN A 84 -29.04 -12.04 12.76
N SER A 85 -28.01 -11.31 13.20
CA SER A 85 -26.97 -10.76 12.33
C SER A 85 -26.13 -11.84 11.65
N LYS A 86 -25.93 -12.99 12.30
CA LYS A 86 -25.23 -14.14 11.70
C LYS A 86 -25.97 -14.70 10.50
N GLU A 87 -27.31 -14.77 10.57
CA GLU A 87 -28.11 -15.23 9.41
C GLU A 87 -27.97 -14.27 8.24
N VAL A 88 -27.94 -12.96 8.50
CA VAL A 88 -27.75 -11.93 7.45
C VAL A 88 -26.39 -12.07 6.76
N LEU A 89 -25.34 -12.34 7.53
CA LEU A 89 -23.99 -12.56 6.98
C LEU A 89 -23.89 -13.85 6.16
N GLU A 90 -24.53 -14.94 6.63
CA GLU A 90 -24.58 -16.20 5.88
C GLU A 90 -25.40 -16.04 4.59
N GLU A 91 -26.55 -15.37 4.61
CA GLU A 91 -27.33 -15.08 3.42
C GLU A 91 -26.54 -14.25 2.39
N LEU A 92 -25.81 -13.23 2.84
CA LEU A 92 -24.96 -12.43 1.95
C LEU A 92 -23.85 -13.29 1.34
N LYS A 93 -23.20 -14.15 2.14
CA LYS A 93 -22.17 -15.09 1.65
C LYS A 93 -22.75 -16.00 0.57
N ASP A 94 -23.90 -16.60 0.82
CA ASP A 94 -24.51 -17.54 -0.13
C ASP A 94 -24.85 -16.84 -1.46
N VAL A 95 -25.42 -15.64 -1.40
CA VAL A 95 -25.68 -14.80 -2.59
C VAL A 95 -24.39 -14.47 -3.34
N LEU A 96 -23.32 -14.12 -2.63
CA LEU A 96 -22.03 -13.80 -3.26
C LEU A 96 -21.45 -15.03 -3.95
N GLN A 97 -21.50 -16.21 -3.32
CA GLN A 97 -20.96 -17.45 -3.87
C GLN A 97 -21.70 -17.96 -5.13
N GLU A 98 -22.89 -17.47 -5.43
CA GLU A 98 -23.57 -17.75 -6.71
C GLU A 98 -22.82 -17.11 -7.92
N ASN A 99 -21.97 -16.13 -7.67
CA ASN A 99 -21.14 -15.49 -8.70
C ASN A 99 -19.70 -16.01 -8.63
N SER A 100 -19.22 -16.59 -9.72
CA SER A 100 -17.86 -17.14 -9.81
C SER A 100 -16.74 -16.14 -9.54
N ASN A 101 -17.00 -14.84 -9.59
CA ASN A 101 -16.04 -13.82 -9.19
C ASN A 101 -15.93 -13.64 -7.67
N TYR A 102 -16.89 -14.17 -6.91
CA TYR A 102 -16.98 -14.02 -5.45
C TYR A 102 -17.09 -15.39 -4.73
N ASP A 103 -16.76 -16.48 -5.42
CA ASP A 103 -16.86 -17.87 -4.92
C ASP A 103 -15.99 -18.14 -3.66
N THR A 104 -15.00 -17.29 -3.42
CA THR A 104 -14.15 -17.32 -2.21
C THR A 104 -14.79 -16.68 -0.98
N ALA A 105 -16.02 -16.17 -1.08
CA ALA A 105 -16.72 -15.48 0.01
C ALA A 105 -16.79 -16.34 1.29
N GLN A 106 -16.38 -15.78 2.44
CA GLN A 106 -16.37 -16.42 3.74
C GLN A 106 -16.89 -15.44 4.79
N VAL A 107 -17.74 -15.94 5.71
CA VAL A 107 -18.21 -15.15 6.84
C VAL A 107 -17.06 -14.88 7.80
N GLN A 108 -16.95 -13.64 8.24
CA GLN A 108 -16.05 -13.13 9.28
C GLN A 108 -16.90 -12.55 10.43
N GLN A 109 -16.29 -11.95 11.43
CA GLN A 109 -17.00 -11.44 12.60
C GLN A 109 -18.08 -10.40 12.22
N HIS A 110 -17.76 -9.43 11.37
CA HIS A 110 -18.67 -8.32 11.00
C HIS A 110 -18.88 -8.20 9.48
N SER A 111 -18.29 -9.05 8.68
CA SER A 111 -18.27 -8.95 7.23
C SER A 111 -18.32 -10.30 6.53
N VAL A 112 -18.51 -10.26 5.24
CA VAL A 112 -18.20 -11.38 4.34
C VAL A 112 -16.93 -11.01 3.57
N GLY A 113 -15.84 -11.71 3.86
CA GLY A 113 -14.54 -11.51 3.22
C GLY A 113 -14.49 -12.21 1.86
N ILE A 114 -14.03 -11.52 0.83
CA ILE A 114 -13.82 -12.05 -0.53
C ILE A 114 -12.35 -11.89 -0.87
N GLU A 115 -11.71 -13.00 -1.21
CA GLU A 115 -10.33 -13.01 -1.64
C GLU A 115 -10.22 -12.82 -3.15
N MET A 116 -9.67 -11.69 -3.58
CA MET A 116 -9.44 -11.37 -4.98
C MET A 116 -7.92 -11.26 -5.27
N SER A 117 -7.54 -11.14 -6.54
CA SER A 117 -6.13 -11.00 -6.92
C SER A 117 -5.50 -9.74 -6.30
N GLY A 118 -4.69 -9.91 -5.24
CA GLY A 118 -3.96 -8.84 -4.55
C GLY A 118 -4.81 -7.93 -3.64
N ILE A 119 -6.09 -8.24 -3.43
CA ILE A 119 -7.02 -7.46 -2.61
C ILE A 119 -7.92 -8.41 -1.82
N SER A 120 -8.13 -8.11 -0.54
CA SER A 120 -9.22 -8.67 0.27
C SER A 120 -10.34 -7.64 0.33
N VAL A 121 -11.56 -8.06 0.10
CA VAL A 121 -12.74 -7.19 0.12
C VAL A 121 -13.64 -7.65 1.26
N ASP A 122 -13.86 -6.79 2.23
CA ASP A 122 -14.78 -7.00 3.33
C ASP A 122 -16.12 -6.35 3.01
N VAL A 123 -17.10 -7.19 2.71
CA VAL A 123 -18.49 -6.77 2.42
C VAL A 123 -19.27 -6.80 3.74
N VAL A 124 -19.63 -5.63 4.24
CA VAL A 124 -20.25 -5.42 5.54
C VAL A 124 -21.75 -5.13 5.36
N PRO A 125 -22.65 -6.08 5.63
CA PRO A 125 -24.07 -5.80 5.62
C PRO A 125 -24.45 -4.99 6.86
N VAL A 126 -25.21 -3.92 6.65
CA VAL A 126 -25.68 -3.05 7.72
C VAL A 126 -27.19 -2.78 7.56
N ILE A 127 -27.81 -2.42 8.66
CA ILE A 127 -29.19 -1.91 8.71
C ILE A 127 -29.12 -0.41 8.96
N ALA A 128 -29.87 0.39 8.20
CA ALA A 128 -30.00 1.83 8.47
C ALA A 128 -30.84 2.05 9.71
N ASP A 129 -30.49 3.04 10.51
CA ASP A 129 -31.36 3.48 11.61
C ASP A 129 -32.65 4.09 11.06
N GLU A 130 -33.76 3.93 11.78
CA GLU A 130 -35.06 4.41 11.32
C GLU A 130 -35.24 5.93 11.49
N GLU A 131 -34.52 6.54 12.43
CA GLU A 131 -34.62 7.95 12.76
C GLU A 131 -33.49 8.79 12.14
N ASP A 132 -32.32 8.16 11.86
CA ASP A 132 -31.14 8.80 11.32
C ASP A 132 -30.54 7.99 10.15
N ASP A 133 -30.74 8.45 8.93
CA ASP A 133 -30.27 7.78 7.70
C ASP A 133 -28.74 7.75 7.53
N GLN A 134 -27.99 8.37 8.43
CA GLN A 134 -26.52 8.32 8.47
C GLN A 134 -25.99 7.36 9.51
N LEU A 135 -26.82 6.88 10.45
CA LEU A 135 -26.46 5.92 11.46
C LEU A 135 -26.84 4.50 11.00
N TYR A 136 -26.00 3.53 11.33
CA TYR A 136 -26.18 2.15 10.90
C TYR A 136 -25.93 1.19 12.04
N TYR A 137 -26.46 -0.03 11.88
CA TYR A 137 -26.16 -1.16 12.75
C TYR A 137 -25.37 -2.20 11.98
N VAL A 138 -24.19 -2.57 12.50
CA VAL A 138 -23.35 -3.66 12.00
C VAL A 138 -23.55 -4.91 12.83
N GLY A 139 -23.65 -6.05 12.18
CA GLY A 139 -23.85 -7.33 12.85
C GLY A 139 -22.55 -7.90 13.41
N ASP A 140 -22.69 -8.70 14.48
CA ASP A 140 -21.62 -9.49 15.07
C ASP A 140 -22.00 -10.98 15.05
N THR A 141 -21.15 -11.83 14.46
CA THR A 141 -21.41 -13.26 14.33
C THR A 141 -21.28 -14.04 15.64
N ASP A 142 -20.52 -13.52 16.60
CA ASP A 142 -20.29 -14.21 17.87
C ASP A 142 -21.49 -14.05 18.80
N SER A 143 -22.05 -12.84 18.90
CA SER A 143 -23.25 -12.55 19.68
C SER A 143 -24.57 -12.78 18.93
N GLY A 144 -24.55 -12.61 17.60
CA GLY A 144 -25.76 -12.57 16.76
C GLY A 144 -26.52 -11.24 16.85
N GLU A 145 -25.96 -10.24 17.52
CA GLU A 145 -26.57 -8.95 17.79
C GLU A 145 -26.09 -7.87 16.82
N TRP A 146 -26.64 -6.68 16.96
CA TRP A 146 -26.33 -5.52 16.16
C TRP A 146 -25.74 -4.40 17.03
N SER A 147 -24.68 -3.77 16.55
CA SER A 147 -24.02 -2.63 17.22
C SER A 147 -24.08 -1.39 16.34
N MET A 148 -24.26 -0.24 16.95
CA MET A 148 -24.27 1.03 16.22
C MET A 148 -22.89 1.35 15.61
N THR A 149 -22.90 1.91 14.41
CA THR A 149 -21.72 2.38 13.68
C THR A 149 -22.06 3.57 12.78
N ASP A 150 -21.11 4.49 12.62
CA ASP A 150 -21.28 5.67 11.77
C ASP A 150 -20.13 5.79 10.75
N PRO A 151 -20.11 4.96 9.71
CA PRO A 151 -19.05 4.99 8.70
C PRO A 151 -19.01 6.29 7.89
N LYS A 152 -20.15 6.99 7.72
CA LYS A 152 -20.22 8.30 7.04
C LYS A 152 -19.66 9.39 7.94
N GLY A 153 -20.07 9.45 9.21
CA GLY A 153 -19.54 10.38 10.20
C GLY A 153 -18.04 10.22 10.40
N HIS A 154 -17.52 9.00 10.46
CA HIS A 154 -16.06 8.76 10.49
C HIS A 154 -15.33 9.35 9.30
N LYS A 155 -15.92 9.29 8.08
CA LYS A 155 -15.34 9.90 6.89
C LYS A 155 -15.38 11.43 6.94
N GLU A 156 -16.50 11.99 7.38
CA GLU A 156 -16.69 13.44 7.53
C GLU A 156 -15.74 13.99 8.59
N TRP A 157 -15.69 13.38 9.76
CA TRP A 157 -14.73 13.71 10.81
C TRP A 157 -13.28 13.72 10.32
N SER A 158 -12.83 12.62 9.70
CA SER A 158 -11.48 12.52 9.15
C SER A 158 -11.18 13.60 8.10
N THR A 159 -12.20 14.02 7.35
CA THR A 159 -12.08 15.08 6.34
C THR A 159 -12.01 16.46 6.99
N SER A 160 -12.79 16.72 8.05
CA SER A 160 -12.72 17.96 8.84
C SER A 160 -11.35 18.11 9.50
N VAL A 161 -10.90 17.09 10.26
CA VAL A 161 -9.57 17.11 10.91
C VAL A 161 -8.47 17.39 9.89
N ASN A 162 -8.54 16.76 8.70
CA ASN A 162 -7.53 16.98 7.66
C ASN A 162 -7.54 18.42 7.15
N LYS A 163 -8.72 19.00 6.92
CA LYS A 163 -8.88 20.38 6.46
C LYS A 163 -8.37 21.39 7.50
N ASP A 164 -8.68 21.16 8.77
CA ASP A 164 -8.28 22.02 9.88
C ASP A 164 -6.77 21.97 10.17
N ASN A 165 -6.10 20.93 9.64
CA ASN A 165 -4.65 20.71 9.76
C ASN A 165 -3.94 20.81 8.40
N ASN A 166 -4.23 21.84 7.61
CA ASN A 166 -3.54 22.17 6.35
C ASN A 166 -3.50 21.02 5.31
N ASN A 167 -4.39 20.04 5.42
CA ASN A 167 -4.42 18.78 4.67
C ASN A 167 -3.22 17.82 4.95
N GLU A 168 -2.51 18.01 6.07
CA GLU A 168 -1.37 17.19 6.47
C GLU A 168 -1.77 16.02 7.40
N TYR A 169 -2.99 15.99 7.96
CA TYR A 169 -3.43 14.91 8.83
C TYR A 169 -3.47 13.54 8.12
N LYS A 170 -4.10 13.44 6.95
CA LYS A 170 -4.19 12.16 6.23
C LYS A 170 -2.83 11.63 5.76
N PRO A 171 -1.90 12.42 5.24
CA PRO A 171 -0.52 12.02 5.03
C PRO A 171 0.16 11.49 6.29
N LEU A 172 0.02 12.20 7.42
CA LEU A 172 0.59 11.79 8.70
C LEU A 172 0.01 10.45 9.17
N VAL A 173 -1.31 10.27 9.09
CA VAL A 173 -1.99 9.00 9.42
C VAL A 173 -1.43 7.84 8.59
N LYS A 174 -1.17 8.03 7.29
CA LYS A 174 -0.59 6.98 6.45
C LYS A 174 0.82 6.59 6.92
N ILE A 175 1.65 7.57 7.28
CA ILE A 175 3.00 7.32 7.82
C ILE A 175 2.90 6.52 9.13
N ILE A 176 2.01 6.90 10.04
CA ILE A 176 1.85 6.23 11.35
C ILE A 176 1.21 4.84 11.18
N LYS A 177 0.26 4.66 10.26
CA LYS A 177 -0.27 3.33 9.90
C LYS A 177 0.81 2.41 9.36
N TRP A 178 1.69 2.93 8.49
CA TRP A 178 2.84 2.19 7.98
C TRP A 178 3.79 1.81 9.12
N TRP A 179 4.19 2.81 9.94
CA TRP A 179 5.02 2.59 11.11
C TRP A 179 4.43 1.51 12.03
N ARG A 180 3.14 1.58 12.31
CA ARG A 180 2.43 0.60 13.15
C ARG A 180 2.53 -0.81 12.57
N ARG A 181 2.24 -1.01 11.28
CA ARG A 181 2.32 -2.33 10.63
C ARG A 181 3.74 -2.88 10.59
N TYR A 182 4.71 -2.01 10.31
CA TYR A 182 6.12 -2.39 10.22
C TYR A 182 6.74 -2.77 11.58
N ASN A 183 6.26 -2.19 12.66
CA ASN A 183 6.86 -2.31 13.99
C ASN A 183 6.02 -3.08 15.02
N CYS A 184 4.79 -3.50 14.69
CA CYS A 184 3.94 -4.28 15.59
C CYS A 184 4.48 -5.72 15.65
N PRO A 185 4.90 -6.23 16.82
CA PRO A 185 5.30 -7.62 16.97
C PRO A 185 4.13 -8.57 16.71
N GLU A 186 4.41 -9.81 16.30
CA GLU A 186 3.38 -10.82 15.99
C GLU A 186 2.52 -11.19 17.20
N ASP A 187 3.07 -11.11 18.40
CA ASP A 187 2.41 -11.41 19.68
C ASP A 187 1.68 -10.21 20.30
N LYS A 188 1.65 -9.06 19.63
CA LYS A 188 1.03 -7.82 20.11
C LYS A 188 -0.04 -7.29 19.16
N LYS A 189 -1.00 -6.57 19.73
CA LYS A 189 -2.10 -5.92 19.01
C LYS A 189 -2.03 -4.40 19.21
N TYR A 190 -1.28 -3.70 18.33
CA TYR A 190 -1.26 -2.24 18.35
C TYR A 190 -2.58 -1.65 17.83
N PRO A 191 -3.03 -0.48 18.33
CA PRO A 191 -4.21 0.22 17.83
C PRO A 191 -4.21 0.32 16.30
N LYS A 192 -5.37 0.09 15.66
CA LYS A 192 -5.53 0.10 14.20
C LYS A 192 -6.83 0.80 13.79
N GLY A 193 -7.02 1.01 12.48
CA GLY A 193 -8.25 1.57 11.93
C GLY A 193 -8.59 2.94 12.52
N ILE A 194 -9.82 3.10 12.92
CA ILE A 194 -10.34 4.36 13.49
C ILE A 194 -9.69 4.70 14.83
N THR A 195 -9.39 3.69 15.66
CA THR A 195 -8.71 3.86 16.95
C THR A 195 -7.37 4.57 16.78
N LEU A 196 -6.52 4.10 15.84
CA LEU A 196 -5.24 4.74 15.57
C LEU A 196 -5.40 6.14 14.99
N GLU A 197 -6.36 6.32 14.07
CA GLU A 197 -6.65 7.63 13.48
C GLU A 197 -7.10 8.64 14.54
N LYS A 198 -7.91 8.21 15.52
CA LYS A 198 -8.38 9.06 16.65
C LYS A 198 -7.23 9.39 17.58
N ILE A 199 -6.40 8.40 17.98
CA ILE A 199 -5.19 8.65 18.78
C ILE A 199 -4.29 9.68 18.11
N VAL A 200 -4.08 9.58 16.80
CA VAL A 200 -3.27 10.55 16.05
C VAL A 200 -3.92 11.92 16.06
N ALA A 201 -5.24 12.03 15.82
CA ALA A 201 -5.96 13.29 15.77
C ALA A 201 -5.93 14.03 17.12
N ASP A 202 -6.09 13.30 18.22
CA ASP A 202 -6.08 13.88 19.58
C ASP A 202 -4.68 14.36 20.02
N ASN A 203 -3.63 13.97 19.31
CA ASN A 203 -2.25 14.25 19.67
C ASN A 203 -1.46 15.00 18.59
N LEU A 204 -2.14 15.64 17.63
CA LEU A 204 -1.49 16.35 16.53
C LEU A 204 -0.51 17.42 17.04
N GLY A 205 0.64 17.50 16.42
CA GLY A 205 1.57 18.62 16.54
C GLY A 205 1.11 19.84 15.73
N ASP A 206 2.03 20.72 15.39
CA ASP A 206 1.76 21.87 14.52
C ASP A 206 1.90 21.46 13.05
N SER A 207 0.77 21.41 12.35
CA SER A 207 0.68 21.04 10.93
C SER A 207 1.26 22.10 9.96
N SER A 208 1.71 23.24 10.47
CA SER A 208 2.43 24.26 9.67
C SER A 208 3.92 23.94 9.53
N LEU A 209 4.43 22.97 10.30
CA LEU A 209 5.82 22.53 10.29
C LEU A 209 6.12 21.57 9.12
N SER A 210 7.39 21.18 8.99
CA SER A 210 7.75 20.10 8.06
C SER A 210 7.07 18.78 8.43
N THR A 211 6.88 17.87 7.48
CA THR A 211 6.32 16.54 7.77
C THR A 211 7.15 15.80 8.84
N GLU A 212 8.48 15.96 8.85
CA GLU A 212 9.38 15.40 9.86
C GLU A 212 9.02 15.93 11.26
N ASP A 213 8.95 17.25 11.42
CA ASP A 213 8.68 17.89 12.70
C ASP A 213 7.24 17.63 13.18
N PHE A 214 6.28 17.65 12.25
CA PHE A 214 4.87 17.33 12.52
C PHE A 214 4.73 15.88 13.02
N LEU A 215 5.40 14.92 12.37
CA LEU A 215 5.43 13.52 12.81
C LEU A 215 6.06 13.39 14.20
N ILE A 216 7.26 13.96 14.40
CA ILE A 216 7.98 13.87 15.68
C ILE A 216 7.15 14.47 16.80
N THR A 217 6.60 15.67 16.64
CA THR A 217 5.79 16.34 17.67
C THR A 217 4.51 15.57 17.98
N THR A 218 3.84 15.00 16.96
CA THR A 218 2.68 14.14 17.19
C THR A 218 3.05 12.88 18.00
N LEU A 219 4.15 12.21 17.65
CA LEU A 219 4.61 11.04 18.41
C LEU A 219 5.03 11.41 19.84
N GLN A 220 5.65 12.58 20.05
CA GLN A 220 5.98 13.10 21.39
C GLN A 220 4.73 13.36 22.22
N ASN A 221 3.69 13.96 21.63
CA ASN A 221 2.42 14.20 22.31
C ASN A 221 1.74 12.88 22.72
N ILE A 222 1.77 11.86 21.87
CA ILE A 222 1.25 10.52 22.20
C ILE A 222 1.96 9.96 23.44
N VAL A 223 3.29 10.02 23.48
CA VAL A 223 4.06 9.56 24.65
C VAL A 223 3.75 10.39 25.88
N LEU A 224 3.75 11.72 25.74
CA LEU A 224 3.47 12.66 26.86
C LEU A 224 2.08 12.41 27.45
N ASN A 225 1.06 12.24 26.63
CA ASN A 225 -0.32 12.12 27.08
C ASN A 225 -0.66 10.74 27.64
N TYR A 226 0.03 9.68 27.20
CA TYR A 226 -0.38 8.32 27.55
C TYR A 226 0.61 7.55 28.43
N LYS A 227 1.91 7.88 28.43
CA LYS A 227 2.88 7.06 29.17
C LYS A 227 2.68 7.18 30.67
N GLU A 228 2.81 8.36 31.21
CA GLU A 228 2.76 8.61 32.66
C GLU A 228 1.36 8.29 33.22
N SER A 229 0.32 8.78 32.56
CA SER A 229 -1.06 8.68 33.04
C SER A 229 -1.71 7.31 32.88
N TYR A 230 -1.24 6.48 31.94
CA TYR A 230 -1.90 5.21 31.61
C TYR A 230 -0.93 4.03 31.59
N VAL A 231 0.21 4.15 30.88
CA VAL A 231 1.15 3.02 30.73
C VAL A 231 1.82 2.69 32.06
N ASP A 232 2.29 3.70 32.80
CA ASP A 232 2.95 3.50 34.09
C ASP A 232 1.96 3.10 35.20
N GLU A 233 0.69 3.53 35.07
CA GLU A 233 -0.39 3.12 35.97
C GLU A 233 -1.01 1.76 35.59
N ASN A 234 -0.60 1.17 34.48
CA ASN A 234 -1.09 -0.09 33.96
C ASN A 234 -2.62 -0.12 33.72
N VAL A 235 -3.11 0.92 33.04
CA VAL A 235 -4.52 1.10 32.68
C VAL A 235 -4.65 1.61 31.25
N ASN A 236 -5.73 1.23 30.54
CA ASN A 236 -6.03 1.81 29.23
C ASN A 236 -6.70 3.18 29.38
N PRO A 237 -6.34 4.18 28.53
CA PRO A 237 -7.17 5.37 28.41
C PRO A 237 -8.51 5.04 27.76
N ILE A 238 -9.50 5.91 27.93
CA ILE A 238 -10.75 5.87 27.14
C ILE A 238 -10.54 6.71 25.89
N ILE A 239 -10.71 6.10 24.74
CA ILE A 239 -10.64 6.75 23.42
C ILE A 239 -12.03 6.73 22.81
N CYS A 240 -12.79 7.79 23.00
CA CYS A 240 -14.14 7.91 22.48
C CYS A 240 -14.18 7.87 20.95
N ASP A 241 -15.23 7.26 20.39
CA ASP A 241 -15.51 7.30 18.96
C ASP A 241 -15.58 8.77 18.48
N PRO A 242 -15.01 9.13 17.32
CA PRO A 242 -15.05 10.51 16.83
C PRO A 242 -16.40 10.96 16.30
N SER A 243 -17.38 10.07 16.12
CA SER A 243 -18.75 10.44 15.78
C SER A 243 -19.52 10.84 17.03
N GLU A 244 -20.07 12.05 17.04
CA GLU A 244 -20.93 12.55 18.14
C GLU A 244 -22.17 11.69 18.39
N LYS A 245 -22.54 10.83 17.44
CA LYS A 245 -23.71 9.95 17.52
C LYS A 245 -23.44 8.67 18.32
N ILE A 246 -22.19 8.28 18.46
CA ILE A 246 -21.72 7.06 19.11
C ILE A 246 -20.48 7.31 19.95
N ASP A 247 -20.31 8.53 20.48
CA ASP A 247 -19.15 8.96 21.26
C ASP A 247 -18.99 8.24 22.60
N GLU A 248 -20.01 7.52 23.03
CA GLU A 248 -19.93 6.64 24.22
C GLU A 248 -19.08 5.36 23.97
N ASN A 249 -18.83 5.01 22.70
CA ASN A 249 -18.03 3.82 22.36
C ASN A 249 -16.56 4.06 22.67
N ASP A 250 -15.96 3.20 23.50
CA ASP A 250 -14.52 3.19 23.74
C ASP A 250 -13.79 2.38 22.65
N LEU A 251 -13.02 3.05 21.82
CA LEU A 251 -12.25 2.45 20.73
C LEU A 251 -11.08 1.56 21.21
N LEU A 252 -10.75 1.55 22.51
CA LEU A 252 -9.74 0.68 23.10
C LEU A 252 -10.33 -0.53 23.84
N GLU A 253 -11.65 -0.69 23.93
CA GLU A 253 -12.26 -1.81 24.63
C GLU A 253 -11.70 -3.19 24.20
N GLY A 254 -11.39 -3.35 22.92
CA GLY A 254 -10.85 -4.61 22.38
C GLY A 254 -9.32 -4.76 22.45
N TYR A 255 -8.61 -3.92 23.25
CA TYR A 255 -7.15 -3.96 23.40
C TYR A 255 -6.76 -4.23 24.87
N SER A 256 -5.75 -5.10 25.04
CA SER A 256 -5.18 -5.30 26.38
C SER A 256 -4.31 -4.10 26.78
N VAL A 257 -4.14 -3.94 28.10
CA VAL A 257 -3.25 -2.90 28.66
C VAL A 257 -1.81 -3.11 28.18
N GLU A 258 -1.36 -4.35 28.09
CA GLU A 258 -0.02 -4.71 27.63
C GLU A 258 0.18 -4.37 26.14
N ASP A 259 -0.85 -4.48 25.31
CA ASP A 259 -0.77 -4.11 23.90
C ASP A 259 -0.67 -2.61 23.70
N PHE A 260 -1.47 -1.84 24.46
CA PHE A 260 -1.42 -0.39 24.42
C PHE A 260 -0.10 0.15 24.97
N ALA A 261 0.37 -0.41 26.10
CA ALA A 261 1.67 -0.07 26.68
C ALA A 261 2.82 -0.37 25.69
N ALA A 262 2.78 -1.53 25.03
CA ALA A 262 3.80 -1.88 24.04
C ALA A 262 3.80 -0.91 22.84
N PHE A 263 2.63 -0.44 22.41
CA PHE A 263 2.50 0.58 21.37
C PHE A 263 3.16 1.91 21.77
N VAL A 264 2.84 2.44 22.94
CA VAL A 264 3.39 3.73 23.44
C VAL A 264 4.89 3.64 23.70
N ASN A 265 5.35 2.55 24.34
CA ASN A 265 6.78 2.31 24.59
C ASN A 265 7.58 2.21 23.30
N ARG A 266 7.03 1.57 22.25
CA ARG A 266 7.70 1.48 20.95
C ARG A 266 7.84 2.85 20.26
N ILE A 267 6.86 3.73 20.42
CA ILE A 267 6.98 5.13 19.96
C ILE A 267 8.14 5.82 20.67
N GLU A 268 8.19 5.71 22.00
CA GLU A 268 9.26 6.33 22.80
C GLU A 268 10.65 5.81 22.43
N GLU A 269 10.81 4.50 22.24
CA GLU A 269 12.08 3.91 21.78
C GLU A 269 12.55 4.54 20.46
N HIS A 270 11.64 4.76 19.53
CA HIS A 270 11.99 5.37 18.24
C HIS A 270 12.26 6.87 18.35
N LEU A 271 11.57 7.59 19.20
CA LEU A 271 11.90 8.99 19.50
C LEU A 271 13.31 9.11 20.12
N ASN A 272 13.65 8.21 21.05
CA ASN A 272 14.98 8.15 21.64
C ASN A 272 16.06 7.81 20.61
N LEU A 273 15.77 6.91 19.66
CA LEU A 273 16.66 6.58 18.55
C LEU A 273 16.90 7.81 17.64
N LEU A 274 15.84 8.52 17.26
CA LEU A 274 15.92 9.73 16.45
C LEU A 274 16.69 10.85 17.16
N ASN A 275 16.50 10.99 18.46
CA ASN A 275 17.23 11.97 19.26
C ASN A 275 18.72 11.63 19.39
N THR A 276 19.07 10.36 19.52
CA THR A 276 20.45 9.89 19.74
C THR A 276 21.26 9.84 18.44
N GLU A 277 20.69 9.32 17.37
CA GLU A 277 21.37 9.13 16.08
C GLU A 277 21.11 10.29 15.09
N GLY A 278 20.20 11.20 15.43
CA GLY A 278 19.74 12.28 14.55
C GLY A 278 18.70 11.82 13.53
N THR A 279 17.96 12.78 12.97
CA THR A 279 16.89 12.55 12.01
C THR A 279 17.43 12.38 10.57
N THR A 280 18.35 11.45 10.38
CA THR A 280 18.92 11.13 9.07
C THR A 280 18.05 10.14 8.30
N ASN A 281 18.22 10.06 6.97
CA ASN A 281 17.54 9.02 6.19
C ASN A 281 17.88 7.61 6.69
N ALA A 282 19.11 7.36 7.12
CA ALA A 282 19.51 6.08 7.70
C ALA A 282 18.75 5.76 8.99
N THR A 283 18.55 6.75 9.87
CA THR A 283 17.79 6.58 11.12
C THR A 283 16.30 6.38 10.82
N TRP A 284 15.72 7.17 9.92
CA TRP A 284 14.33 6.99 9.49
C TRP A 284 14.08 5.62 8.86
N ARG A 285 15.04 5.06 8.14
CA ARG A 285 14.96 3.68 7.63
C ARG A 285 14.93 2.62 8.73
N LYS A 286 15.52 2.87 9.90
CA LYS A 286 15.37 1.99 11.07
C LYS A 286 13.96 2.07 11.65
N VAL A 287 13.33 3.25 11.61
CA VAL A 287 12.00 3.52 12.16
C VAL A 287 10.86 3.11 11.20
N LEU A 288 11.01 3.43 9.91
CA LEU A 288 9.96 3.30 8.88
C LEU A 288 10.22 2.18 7.86
N GLY A 289 11.38 1.51 7.95
CA GLY A 289 11.75 0.44 7.02
C GLY A 289 12.38 0.92 5.72
N THR A 290 12.62 -0.02 4.82
CA THR A 290 13.35 0.19 3.56
C THR A 290 12.60 1.05 2.54
N GLU A 291 11.29 1.21 2.69
CA GLU A 291 10.47 2.09 1.83
C GLU A 291 10.79 3.57 2.04
N PHE A 292 11.31 3.94 3.23
CA PHE A 292 11.85 5.28 3.42
C PHE A 292 13.12 5.44 2.59
N PRO A 293 13.27 6.52 1.80
CA PRO A 293 14.41 6.71 0.89
C PRO A 293 15.75 6.66 1.61
N SER A 294 16.76 6.02 1.01
CA SER A 294 18.15 6.23 1.41
C SER A 294 18.56 7.68 1.12
N SER A 295 19.59 8.18 1.78
CA SER A 295 20.07 9.53 1.48
C SER A 295 20.39 9.64 -0.01
N SER A 296 20.11 10.79 -0.61
CA SER A 296 20.38 11.02 -2.05
C SER A 296 21.84 10.72 -2.43
N THR A 297 22.75 10.90 -1.50
CA THR A 297 24.17 10.60 -1.68
C THR A 297 24.43 9.09 -1.67
N GLU A 298 23.84 8.33 -0.75
CA GLU A 298 24.02 6.86 -0.68
C GLU A 298 23.27 6.15 -1.81
N ALA A 299 22.02 6.55 -2.09
CA ALA A 299 21.27 6.00 -3.21
C ALA A 299 21.93 6.30 -4.55
N ASN A 300 22.43 7.52 -4.76
CA ASN A 300 23.16 7.90 -5.96
C ASN A 300 24.50 7.16 -6.06
N ASN A 301 25.22 6.99 -4.96
CA ASN A 301 26.48 6.24 -4.96
C ASN A 301 26.27 4.76 -5.24
N LEU A 302 25.24 4.15 -4.64
CA LEU A 302 24.89 2.75 -4.90
C LEU A 302 24.38 2.56 -6.32
N ALA A 303 23.45 3.39 -6.78
CA ALA A 303 22.94 3.36 -8.14
C ALA A 303 24.06 3.59 -9.16
N LEU A 304 24.94 4.55 -8.91
CA LEU A 304 26.10 4.82 -9.77
C LEU A 304 27.12 3.67 -9.75
N SER A 305 27.33 3.04 -8.59
CA SER A 305 28.19 1.85 -8.47
C SER A 305 27.64 0.69 -9.27
N ASN A 306 26.35 0.39 -9.11
CA ASN A 306 25.67 -0.69 -9.83
C ASN A 306 25.63 -0.43 -11.34
N LEU A 307 25.33 0.81 -11.72
CA LEU A 307 25.39 1.25 -13.11
C LEU A 307 26.82 1.06 -13.70
N LYS A 308 27.86 1.46 -12.97
CA LYS A 308 29.25 1.27 -13.40
C LYS A 308 29.61 -0.20 -13.56
N LYS A 309 29.16 -1.07 -12.65
CA LYS A 309 29.36 -2.53 -12.77
C LYS A 309 28.74 -3.07 -14.05
N CYS A 310 27.49 -2.74 -14.33
CA CYS A 310 26.78 -3.20 -15.53
C CYS A 310 27.38 -2.66 -16.82
N ILE A 311 27.68 -1.36 -16.88
CA ILE A 311 28.28 -0.72 -18.07
C ILE A 311 29.69 -1.22 -18.33
N GLY A 312 30.49 -1.43 -17.27
CA GLY A 312 31.87 -1.87 -17.35
C GLY A 312 32.05 -3.39 -17.49
N ALA A 313 30.96 -4.16 -17.54
CA ALA A 313 31.04 -5.61 -17.66
C ALA A 313 31.73 -6.04 -18.97
N SER A 314 32.75 -6.89 -18.88
CA SER A 314 33.59 -7.31 -20.01
C SER A 314 32.81 -8.05 -21.10
N HIS A 315 31.72 -8.74 -20.71
CA HIS A 315 30.83 -9.50 -21.60
C HIS A 315 29.75 -8.62 -22.26
N ARG A 316 29.65 -7.35 -21.89
CA ARG A 316 28.70 -6.41 -22.49
C ARG A 316 29.13 -6.03 -23.91
N GLN A 317 28.27 -6.29 -24.90
CA GLN A 317 28.53 -5.93 -26.28
C GLN A 317 28.37 -4.41 -26.52
N ARG A 318 29.15 -3.87 -27.42
CA ARG A 318 28.98 -2.49 -27.90
C ARG A 318 27.85 -2.42 -28.94
N PRO A 319 27.07 -1.32 -28.99
CA PRO A 319 26.05 -1.13 -30.02
C PRO A 319 26.65 -1.22 -31.43
N LYS A 320 25.96 -1.99 -32.27
CA LYS A 320 26.38 -2.25 -33.66
C LYS A 320 25.92 -1.17 -34.64
N TRP A 321 24.97 -0.33 -34.23
CA TRP A 321 24.29 0.64 -35.08
C TRP A 321 24.90 2.02 -34.85
N PRO A 322 25.13 2.80 -35.94
CA PRO A 322 25.48 4.21 -35.78
C PRO A 322 24.34 4.96 -35.07
N MET A 323 24.69 5.88 -34.20
CA MET A 323 23.76 6.67 -33.42
C MET A 323 23.43 7.99 -34.11
N GLN A 324 22.13 8.23 -34.33
CA GLN A 324 21.63 9.52 -34.79
C GLN A 324 20.40 9.88 -33.98
N ARG A 325 20.48 10.93 -33.14
CA ARG A 325 19.32 11.32 -32.35
C ARG A 325 18.14 11.73 -33.22
N GLY A 326 17.04 10.97 -33.14
CA GLY A 326 15.77 11.20 -33.83
C GLY A 326 14.54 11.07 -32.94
N GLY A 327 14.74 10.87 -31.61
CA GLY A 327 13.66 10.72 -30.63
C GLY A 327 14.15 10.38 -29.23
N ALA A 328 13.20 10.11 -28.35
CA ALA A 328 13.44 9.61 -27.01
C ALA A 328 12.87 8.19 -26.87
N ALA A 329 13.45 7.39 -25.97
CA ALA A 329 12.94 6.09 -25.56
C ALA A 329 13.00 5.98 -24.04
N PHE A 330 12.01 5.31 -23.47
CA PHE A 330 11.88 5.04 -22.03
C PHE A 330 11.52 3.57 -21.82
N ILE A 331 11.78 3.05 -20.63
CA ILE A 331 11.37 1.69 -20.23
C ILE A 331 10.31 1.82 -19.15
N ALA A 332 9.16 1.20 -19.38
CA ALA A 332 8.19 0.88 -18.35
C ALA A 332 8.34 -0.59 -17.95
N VAL A 333 8.19 -0.92 -16.69
CA VAL A 333 8.29 -2.29 -16.19
C VAL A 333 7.12 -2.61 -15.28
N SER A 334 6.60 -3.82 -15.38
CA SER A 334 5.73 -4.44 -14.39
C SER A 334 6.38 -5.72 -13.90
N VAL A 335 6.21 -5.99 -12.62
CA VAL A 335 6.80 -7.16 -11.95
C VAL A 335 5.68 -8.03 -11.41
N THR A 336 5.77 -9.34 -11.64
CA THR A 336 4.95 -10.33 -10.95
C THR A 336 5.87 -11.14 -10.04
N THR A 337 5.59 -11.13 -8.74
CA THR A 337 6.38 -11.87 -7.76
C THR A 337 6.20 -13.38 -7.94
N ALA A 338 7.04 -14.19 -7.30
CA ALA A 338 6.92 -15.65 -7.27
C ALA A 338 5.56 -16.12 -6.70
N THR A 339 4.89 -15.27 -5.88
CA THR A 339 3.56 -15.53 -5.33
C THR A 339 2.41 -15.10 -6.24
N GLY A 340 2.73 -14.56 -7.44
CA GLY A 340 1.74 -14.11 -8.43
C GLY A 340 1.26 -12.66 -8.21
N GLU A 341 1.79 -11.93 -7.24
CA GLU A 341 1.44 -10.54 -7.00
C GLU A 341 2.05 -9.64 -8.09
N LYS A 342 1.25 -8.73 -8.66
CA LYS A 342 1.73 -7.70 -9.58
C LYS A 342 2.10 -6.45 -8.82
N ILE A 343 3.35 -6.03 -8.92
CA ILE A 343 3.88 -4.83 -8.30
C ILE A 343 4.39 -3.85 -9.36
N GLU A 344 4.21 -2.56 -9.12
CA GLU A 344 4.92 -1.53 -9.89
C GLU A 344 6.37 -1.44 -9.39
N TYR A 345 7.29 -1.51 -10.33
CA TYR A 345 8.72 -1.43 -10.05
C TYR A 345 9.33 -0.23 -10.76
N SER A 346 10.14 0.52 -10.05
CA SER A 346 10.82 1.70 -10.58
C SER A 346 12.32 1.58 -10.44
N ASN A 347 13.06 2.34 -11.22
CA ASN A 347 14.53 2.39 -11.18
C ASN A 347 15.06 3.10 -9.91
N ASN A 348 14.65 2.61 -8.74
CA ASN A 348 14.92 3.20 -7.42
C ASN A 348 15.94 2.42 -6.58
N GLY A 349 16.48 1.31 -7.11
CA GLY A 349 17.47 0.47 -6.42
C GLY A 349 16.92 -0.50 -5.40
N VAL A 350 15.60 -0.56 -5.19
CA VAL A 350 14.98 -1.57 -4.30
C VAL A 350 15.22 -2.96 -4.87
N PRO A 351 15.79 -3.92 -4.09
CA PRO A 351 16.03 -5.26 -4.59
C PRO A 351 14.74 -6.08 -4.67
N LEU A 352 14.64 -6.86 -5.74
CA LEU A 352 13.62 -7.90 -5.91
C LEU A 352 14.12 -9.24 -5.36
N ASP A 353 13.19 -10.10 -4.98
CA ASP A 353 13.49 -11.49 -4.72
C ASP A 353 13.72 -12.26 -6.03
N LYS A 354 14.29 -13.46 -5.94
CA LYS A 354 14.38 -14.38 -7.08
C LYS A 354 12.98 -14.85 -7.52
N ASP A 355 12.91 -15.40 -8.72
CA ASP A 355 11.70 -15.95 -9.33
C ASP A 355 10.57 -14.92 -9.58
N CYS A 356 10.90 -13.62 -9.59
CA CYS A 356 9.98 -12.60 -10.08
C CYS A 356 10.00 -12.56 -11.61
N SER A 357 8.83 -12.47 -12.22
CA SER A 357 8.65 -12.23 -13.66
C SER A 357 8.62 -10.73 -13.94
N LEU A 358 9.48 -10.28 -14.84
CA LEU A 358 9.66 -8.89 -15.25
C LEU A 358 9.14 -8.72 -16.67
N HIS A 359 8.20 -7.79 -16.86
CA HIS A 359 7.70 -7.41 -18.18
C HIS A 359 8.10 -5.97 -18.49
N PHE A 360 9.08 -5.80 -19.37
CA PHE A 360 9.57 -4.52 -19.85
C PHE A 360 8.84 -4.11 -21.11
N ARG A 361 8.50 -2.83 -21.22
CA ARG A 361 7.91 -2.23 -22.42
C ARG A 361 8.67 -0.96 -22.80
N ALA A 362 9.14 -0.91 -24.05
CA ALA A 362 9.76 0.27 -24.62
C ALA A 362 8.68 1.29 -25.03
N LEU A 363 8.79 2.50 -24.53
CA LEU A 363 7.93 3.65 -24.83
C LEU A 363 8.72 4.63 -25.68
N THR A 364 8.22 5.00 -26.87
CA THR A 364 8.89 5.96 -27.76
C THR A 364 7.91 6.74 -28.60
N GLY A 365 8.23 7.98 -28.92
CA GLY A 365 7.51 8.81 -29.90
C GLY A 365 8.02 8.64 -31.34
N VAL A 366 8.97 7.75 -31.60
CA VAL A 366 9.48 7.49 -32.94
C VAL A 366 8.40 6.85 -33.80
N LYS A 367 8.11 7.40 -34.96
CA LYS A 367 7.10 6.85 -35.89
C LYS A 367 7.60 5.56 -36.52
N GLN A 368 6.73 4.55 -36.60
CA GLN A 368 6.99 3.29 -37.32
C GLN A 368 7.30 3.56 -38.81
N PRO A 369 7.97 2.62 -39.50
CA PRO A 369 8.49 1.36 -39.00
C PRO A 369 9.82 1.53 -38.27
N PHE A 370 10.01 0.82 -37.17
CA PHE A 370 11.25 0.66 -36.44
C PHE A 370 11.32 -0.75 -35.81
N MET A 371 12.48 -1.12 -35.30
CA MET A 371 12.71 -2.34 -34.53
C MET A 371 13.26 -1.93 -33.15
N VAL A 372 12.82 -2.65 -32.13
CA VAL A 372 13.38 -2.49 -30.77
C VAL A 372 14.38 -3.60 -30.50
N MET A 373 15.57 -3.23 -30.13
CA MET A 373 16.60 -4.14 -29.63
C MET A 373 16.81 -3.89 -28.14
N TRP A 374 16.90 -4.95 -27.41
CA TRP A 374 17.12 -4.94 -25.96
C TRP A 374 18.55 -5.39 -25.66
N GLN A 375 19.16 -4.77 -24.67
CA GLN A 375 20.41 -5.24 -24.10
C GLN A 375 20.18 -5.46 -22.61
N ILE A 376 20.35 -6.70 -22.16
CA ILE A 376 20.29 -7.08 -20.76
C ILE A 376 21.72 -7.46 -20.38
N THR A 377 22.24 -6.76 -19.37
CA THR A 377 23.57 -7.06 -18.82
C THR A 377 23.39 -7.47 -17.37
N ASN A 378 23.64 -8.73 -17.08
CA ASN A 378 23.64 -9.22 -15.70
C ASN A 378 25.04 -9.24 -15.13
N THR A 379 25.13 -9.01 -13.82
CA THR A 379 26.37 -9.08 -13.05
C THR A 379 26.10 -9.81 -11.74
N GLY A 380 27.09 -10.44 -11.17
CA GLY A 380 27.00 -11.15 -9.91
C GLY A 380 27.69 -12.51 -10.00
N ASP A 381 28.13 -13.01 -8.85
CA ASP A 381 28.91 -14.24 -8.76
C ASP A 381 28.08 -15.46 -9.15
N GLU A 382 26.81 -15.51 -8.76
CA GLU A 382 25.90 -16.61 -9.14
C GLU A 382 25.72 -16.74 -10.67
N ALA A 383 25.51 -15.61 -11.36
CA ALA A 383 25.38 -15.62 -12.83
C ALA A 383 26.68 -16.02 -13.51
N GLN A 384 27.84 -15.67 -12.92
CA GLN A 384 29.15 -16.06 -13.40
C GLN A 384 29.40 -17.55 -13.18
N GLU A 385 29.13 -18.07 -12.00
CA GLU A 385 29.28 -19.48 -11.65
C GLU A 385 28.36 -20.39 -12.48
N ALA A 386 27.17 -19.89 -12.81
CA ALA A 386 26.20 -20.59 -13.67
C ALA A 386 26.54 -20.46 -15.18
N GLU A 387 27.61 -19.79 -15.56
CA GLU A 387 27.97 -19.49 -16.96
C GLU A 387 26.83 -18.76 -17.74
N CYS A 388 26.01 -18.01 -17.04
CA CYS A 388 24.82 -17.32 -17.55
C CYS A 388 24.99 -15.79 -17.69
N LEU A 389 26.22 -15.31 -17.84
CA LEU A 389 26.48 -13.89 -18.07
C LEU A 389 25.93 -13.45 -19.43
N ARG A 390 25.15 -12.35 -19.44
CA ARG A 390 24.50 -11.77 -20.63
C ARG A 390 24.93 -10.33 -20.83
N GLY A 391 24.98 -9.90 -22.05
CA GLY A 391 25.35 -8.53 -22.46
C GLY A 391 25.14 -8.32 -23.97
N ASN A 392 24.55 -9.29 -24.63
CA ASN A 392 24.24 -9.27 -26.06
C ASN A 392 22.97 -8.47 -26.36
N PHE A 393 22.76 -8.19 -27.66
CA PHE A 393 21.52 -7.56 -28.13
C PHE A 393 20.51 -8.61 -28.54
N GLU A 394 19.28 -8.46 -28.08
CA GLU A 394 18.16 -9.36 -28.32
C GLU A 394 16.97 -8.59 -28.90
N GLN A 395 16.12 -9.28 -29.65
CA GLN A 395 14.85 -8.73 -30.12
C GLN A 395 13.78 -8.77 -29.00
N SER A 396 12.67 -8.07 -29.22
CA SER A 396 11.47 -8.21 -28.38
C SER A 396 10.93 -9.63 -28.43
N ASP A 397 10.42 -10.11 -27.29
CA ASP A 397 9.86 -11.46 -27.18
C ASP A 397 8.42 -11.52 -27.72
N TYR A 398 7.63 -10.46 -27.41
CA TYR A 398 6.24 -10.34 -27.83
C TYR A 398 6.00 -8.97 -28.46
N GLY A 399 5.32 -8.96 -29.60
CA GLY A 399 5.06 -7.71 -30.31
C GLY A 399 6.34 -6.96 -30.68
N LEU A 400 6.22 -5.63 -30.85
CA LEU A 400 7.32 -4.79 -31.31
C LEU A 400 8.19 -4.25 -30.17
N CYS A 401 7.63 -4.08 -28.98
CA CYS A 401 8.20 -3.27 -27.91
C CYS A 401 8.33 -3.97 -26.55
N GLU A 402 8.15 -5.29 -26.45
CA GLU A 402 8.03 -5.98 -25.17
C GLU A 402 9.13 -7.01 -24.96
N LYS A 403 9.66 -7.08 -23.71
CA LYS A 403 10.70 -8.01 -23.28
C LYS A 403 10.34 -8.60 -21.92
N HIS A 404 10.47 -9.93 -21.79
CA HIS A 404 10.22 -10.67 -20.57
C HIS A 404 11.50 -11.23 -19.99
N GLU A 405 11.65 -11.13 -18.68
CA GLU A 405 12.79 -11.65 -17.93
C GLU A 405 12.34 -12.25 -16.60
N ILE A 406 13.18 -13.10 -16.01
CA ILE A 406 12.98 -13.68 -14.68
C ILE A 406 14.20 -13.38 -13.82
N THR A 407 13.99 -13.02 -12.56
CA THR A 407 15.07 -12.78 -11.58
C THR A 407 15.63 -14.11 -11.08
N SER A 408 16.57 -14.69 -11.81
CA SER A 408 17.14 -16.00 -11.47
C SER A 408 18.41 -15.92 -10.61
N TYR A 409 19.19 -14.86 -10.74
CA TYR A 409 20.50 -14.71 -10.10
C TYR A 409 20.58 -13.44 -9.30
N SER A 410 21.18 -13.51 -8.10
CA SER A 410 21.47 -12.33 -7.28
C SER A 410 22.48 -11.41 -7.94
N GLY A 411 22.39 -10.12 -7.66
CA GLY A 411 23.29 -9.10 -8.22
C GLY A 411 22.54 -7.91 -8.83
N SER A 412 23.30 -7.06 -9.53
CA SER A 412 22.75 -5.90 -10.25
C SER A 412 22.71 -6.20 -11.75
N HIS A 413 21.56 -6.00 -12.35
CA HIS A 413 21.31 -6.23 -13.77
C HIS A 413 20.87 -4.93 -14.41
N SER A 414 21.29 -4.64 -15.63
CA SER A 414 20.82 -3.49 -16.40
C SER A 414 20.02 -3.93 -17.60
N VAL A 415 18.99 -3.15 -17.92
CA VAL A 415 18.15 -3.31 -19.11
C VAL A 415 18.14 -1.98 -19.86
N GLN A 416 18.43 -2.02 -21.15
CA GLN A 416 18.41 -0.86 -22.03
C GLN A 416 17.70 -1.22 -23.34
N CYS A 417 16.86 -0.34 -23.87
CA CYS A 417 16.26 -0.52 -25.18
C CYS A 417 16.79 0.47 -26.22
N PHE A 418 16.89 0.01 -27.47
CA PHE A 418 17.40 0.75 -28.61
C PHE A 418 16.37 0.71 -29.74
N ILE A 419 15.98 1.88 -30.23
CA ILE A 419 15.03 2.03 -31.34
C ILE A 419 15.82 2.14 -32.64
N ILE A 420 15.73 1.10 -33.46
CA ILE A 420 16.49 0.99 -34.71
C ILE A 420 15.58 1.27 -35.89
N LYS A 421 15.93 2.25 -36.69
CA LYS A 421 15.20 2.62 -37.91
C LYS A 421 16.17 2.69 -39.09
N LYS A 422 15.92 1.89 -40.13
CA LYS A 422 16.79 1.79 -41.33
C LYS A 422 18.27 1.54 -40.98
N GLY A 423 18.54 0.67 -40.03
CA GLY A 423 19.90 0.32 -39.58
C GLY A 423 20.61 1.37 -38.72
N ILE A 424 19.93 2.43 -38.30
CA ILE A 424 20.43 3.50 -37.44
C ILE A 424 19.71 3.47 -36.12
N CYS A 425 20.41 3.60 -35.00
CA CYS A 425 19.82 3.81 -33.69
C CYS A 425 19.37 5.27 -33.55
N VAL A 426 18.07 5.51 -33.60
CA VAL A 426 17.46 6.84 -33.57
C VAL A 426 17.06 7.28 -32.16
N ALA A 427 16.90 6.33 -31.24
CA ALA A 427 16.67 6.60 -29.80
C ALA A 427 17.17 5.42 -28.97
N LYS A 428 17.57 5.70 -27.74
CA LYS A 428 17.83 4.68 -26.73
C LYS A 428 17.32 5.16 -25.37
N SER A 429 16.96 4.22 -24.48
CA SER A 429 16.60 4.54 -23.12
C SER A 429 17.84 4.85 -22.27
N GLU A 430 17.61 5.45 -21.10
CA GLU A 430 18.56 5.33 -19.99
C GLU A 430 18.65 3.87 -19.54
N GLU A 431 19.70 3.54 -18.77
CA GLU A 431 19.85 2.22 -18.16
C GLU A 431 18.78 2.04 -17.07
N PHE A 432 18.05 0.95 -17.12
CA PHE A 432 17.14 0.54 -16.07
C PHE A 432 17.84 -0.55 -15.23
N ILE A 433 18.06 -0.26 -13.93
CA ILE A 433 18.78 -1.17 -13.04
C ILE A 433 17.77 -2.01 -12.24
N VAL A 434 17.97 -3.32 -12.28
CA VAL A 434 17.26 -4.29 -11.46
C VAL A 434 18.26 -4.89 -10.50
N ASN A 435 18.01 -4.75 -9.20
CA ASN A 435 18.79 -5.44 -8.17
C ASN A 435 18.02 -6.68 -7.74
N VAL A 436 18.72 -7.81 -7.57
CA VAL A 436 18.16 -9.10 -7.12
C VAL A 436 18.93 -9.56 -5.89
N ARG A 437 18.20 -9.95 -4.83
CA ARG A 437 18.77 -10.48 -3.58
C ARG A 437 18.60 -11.99 -3.41
#